data_ebbcb47a98b07f0408e2e08939ebea00
#
_entry.id   ebbcb47a98b07f0408e2e08939ebea00
#
_cell.length_a   1.000
_cell.length_b   1.000
_cell.length_c   1.000
_cell.angle_alpha   90.00
_cell.angle_beta   90.00
_cell.angle_gamma   90.00
#
_symmetry.space_group_name_H-M   'P 1'
#
loop_
_entity.id
_entity.type
_entity.pdbx_description
1 polymer ?
#
loop_
_entity_poly.entity_id
_entity_poly.type
_entity_poly.pdbx_seq_one_letter_code
_entity_poly.pdbx_strand_id
1 'polypeptide(L)'
;RNGKIFCTSIASLSHISKYATDEVLEQFSKLLLKYENIGLCAQMHAYPIALNFQMELSSYDKIANCFNILPEQENFIQQCGSETLIIVISSSGRYFEDFQSYFDYTKQNRPYLVLVTNNQRLKASRPYDKIFIIPSDNNTASQPMSMQIFTNLVTMHFGKMLREKNENILTDG
;
A
#
# COMPACT_ATOMS: atom_id res chain seq x y z
N ARG A 1 -6.36 24.50 22.06
CA ARG A 1 -6.55 23.04 21.73
C ARG A 1 -6.29 22.76 20.25
N ASN A 2 -6.79 23.62 19.32
CA ASN A 2 -6.64 23.44 17.88
C ASN A 2 -5.18 23.59 17.36
N GLY A 3 -4.37 24.45 17.99
CA GLY A 3 -2.96 24.62 17.58
C GLY A 3 -2.09 23.37 17.78
N LYS A 4 -2.36 22.55 18.79
CA LYS A 4 -1.62 21.31 19.01
C LYS A 4 -1.92 20.27 17.92
N ILE A 5 -3.18 20.15 17.48
CA ILE A 5 -3.58 19.22 16.42
C ILE A 5 -2.91 19.61 15.10
N PHE A 6 -2.90 20.92 14.79
CA PHE A 6 -2.26 21.43 13.58
C PHE A 6 -0.74 21.19 13.57
N CYS A 7 -0.05 21.44 14.67
CA CYS A 7 1.38 21.15 14.81
C CYS A 7 1.70 19.65 14.65
N THR A 8 0.86 18.78 15.21
CA THR A 8 1.02 17.32 15.06
C THR A 8 0.89 16.89 13.59
N SER A 9 -0.08 17.45 12.87
CA SER A 9 -0.25 17.15 11.43
C SER A 9 0.93 17.60 10.58
N ILE A 10 1.51 18.79 10.87
CA ILE A 10 2.72 19.27 10.18
C ILE A 10 3.93 18.38 10.50
N ALA A 11 4.10 17.96 11.75
CA ALA A 11 5.17 17.05 12.13
C ALA A 11 5.08 15.73 11.38
N SER A 12 3.87 15.15 11.26
CA SER A 12 3.63 13.93 10.48
C SER A 12 4.03 14.10 9.01
N LEU A 13 3.71 15.25 8.40
CA LEU A 13 4.12 15.57 7.02
C LEU A 13 5.64 15.60 6.86
N SER A 14 6.37 16.20 7.81
CA SER A 14 7.83 16.26 7.77
C SER A 14 8.49 14.88 7.92
N HIS A 15 7.87 13.98 8.69
CA HIS A 15 8.34 12.59 8.83
C HIS A 15 8.12 11.79 7.54
N ILE A 16 6.97 11.98 6.89
CA ILE A 16 6.67 11.29 5.63
C ILE A 16 7.63 11.74 4.53
N SER A 17 7.92 13.04 4.42
CA SER A 17 8.83 13.56 3.39
C SER A 17 10.26 13.00 3.52
N LYS A 18 10.68 12.64 4.73
CA LYS A 18 11.97 11.99 4.97
C LYS A 18 11.95 10.49 4.64
N TYR A 19 10.80 9.84 4.80
CA TYR A 19 10.64 8.41 4.54
C TYR A 19 10.35 8.11 3.08
N ALA A 20 9.48 8.88 2.44
CA ALA A 20 9.06 8.70 1.06
C ALA A 20 10.13 9.25 0.10
N THR A 21 11.34 8.70 0.19
CA THR A 21 12.42 9.00 -0.75
C THR A 21 12.11 8.44 -2.13
N ASP A 22 12.77 8.97 -3.16
CA ASP A 22 12.64 8.47 -4.54
C ASP A 22 12.87 6.95 -4.60
N GLU A 23 13.84 6.43 -3.84
CA GLU A 23 14.14 4.99 -3.78
C GLU A 23 12.95 4.17 -3.23
N VAL A 24 12.30 4.63 -2.16
CA VAL A 24 11.15 3.94 -1.56
C VAL A 24 9.95 3.99 -2.50
N LEU A 25 9.70 5.15 -3.11
CA LEU A 25 8.61 5.33 -4.07
C LEU A 25 8.84 4.51 -5.34
N GLU A 26 10.09 4.46 -5.84
CA GLU A 26 10.48 3.64 -6.99
C GLU A 26 10.30 2.14 -6.72
N GLN A 27 10.71 1.66 -5.53
CA GLN A 27 10.51 0.27 -5.14
C GLN A 27 9.04 -0.12 -5.17
N PHE A 28 8.16 0.74 -4.66
CA PHE A 28 6.72 0.47 -4.68
C PHE A 28 6.15 0.54 -6.10
N SER A 29 6.51 1.58 -6.85
CA SER A 29 6.03 1.78 -8.22
C SER A 29 6.46 0.65 -9.15
N LYS A 30 7.66 0.08 -8.98
CA LYS A 30 8.11 -1.12 -9.70
C LYS A 30 7.23 -2.34 -9.45
N LEU A 31 6.70 -2.50 -8.23
CA LEU A 31 5.73 -3.56 -7.96
C LEU A 31 4.42 -3.32 -8.72
N LEU A 32 3.92 -2.09 -8.74
CA LEU A 32 2.72 -1.74 -9.51
C LEU A 32 2.91 -1.95 -11.02
N LEU A 33 4.11 -1.72 -11.54
CA LEU A 33 4.44 -1.99 -12.95
C LEU A 33 4.55 -3.48 -13.26
N LYS A 34 5.08 -4.25 -12.31
CA LYS A 34 5.35 -5.69 -12.50
C LYS A 34 4.08 -6.53 -12.54
N TYR A 35 3.10 -6.20 -11.70
CA TYR A 35 1.91 -7.02 -11.53
C TYR A 35 0.70 -6.40 -12.24
N GLU A 36 0.04 -7.18 -13.07
CA GLU A 36 -1.21 -6.77 -13.75
C GLU A 36 -2.41 -6.84 -12.80
N ASN A 37 -2.48 -7.91 -12.00
CA ASN A 37 -3.56 -8.13 -11.04
C ASN A 37 -3.17 -7.54 -9.68
N ILE A 38 -3.94 -6.59 -9.19
CA ILE A 38 -3.72 -5.93 -7.90
C ILE A 38 -4.95 -6.08 -7.03
N GLY A 39 -4.76 -6.57 -5.81
CA GLY A 39 -5.77 -6.57 -4.75
C GLY A 39 -5.39 -5.60 -3.63
N LEU A 40 -6.34 -4.80 -3.20
CA LEU A 40 -6.18 -3.88 -2.07
C LEU A 40 -7.04 -4.39 -0.91
N CYS A 41 -6.38 -4.73 0.19
CA CYS A 41 -7.00 -5.27 1.39
C CYS A 41 -6.84 -4.30 2.55
N ALA A 42 -7.94 -3.84 3.09
CA ALA A 42 -7.94 -2.90 4.21
C ALA A 42 -9.25 -3.02 5.00
N GLN A 43 -9.22 -2.59 6.25
CA GLN A 43 -10.39 -2.61 7.11
C GLN A 43 -10.57 -1.28 7.84
N MET A 44 -11.80 -0.98 8.21
CA MET A 44 -12.15 0.17 9.04
C MET A 44 -11.55 1.48 8.50
N HIS A 45 -10.72 2.16 9.26
CA HIS A 45 -10.11 3.45 8.89
C HIS A 45 -9.12 3.38 7.74
N ALA A 46 -8.58 2.20 7.44
CA ALA A 46 -7.67 1.99 6.30
C ALA A 46 -8.42 1.76 4.98
N TYR A 47 -9.69 1.35 5.02
CA TYR A 47 -10.48 1.09 3.81
C TYR A 47 -10.66 2.34 2.91
N PRO A 48 -10.99 3.54 3.42
CA PRO A 48 -11.03 4.74 2.58
C PRO A 48 -9.71 5.05 1.87
N ILE A 49 -8.57 4.73 2.51
CA ILE A 49 -7.25 4.91 1.91
C ILE A 49 -7.06 3.95 0.73
N ALA A 50 -7.42 2.68 0.91
CA ALA A 50 -7.36 1.68 -0.16
C ALA A 50 -8.27 2.05 -1.34
N LEU A 51 -9.48 2.52 -1.05
CA LEU A 51 -10.43 2.96 -2.08
C LEU A 51 -9.90 4.18 -2.86
N ASN A 52 -9.36 5.18 -2.18
CA ASN A 52 -8.74 6.33 -2.84
C ASN A 52 -7.54 5.89 -3.70
N PHE A 53 -6.71 4.99 -3.18
CA PHE A 53 -5.56 4.45 -3.90
C PHE A 53 -6.00 3.69 -5.17
N GLN A 54 -7.09 2.91 -5.11
CA GLN A 54 -7.71 2.29 -6.28
C GLN A 54 -8.11 3.33 -7.33
N MET A 55 -8.80 4.39 -6.91
CA MET A 55 -9.27 5.46 -7.81
C MET A 55 -8.09 6.19 -8.47
N GLU A 56 -7.05 6.49 -7.73
CA GLU A 56 -5.84 7.12 -8.26
C GLU A 56 -5.10 6.22 -9.26
N LEU A 57 -4.96 4.92 -8.97
CA LEU A 57 -4.37 3.96 -9.90
C LEU A 57 -5.18 3.86 -11.20
N SER A 58 -6.51 3.90 -11.10
CA SER A 58 -7.39 3.88 -12.27
C SER A 58 -7.19 5.08 -13.19
N SER A 59 -6.76 6.24 -12.68
CA SER A 59 -6.42 7.42 -13.50
C SER A 59 -5.18 7.22 -14.39
N TYR A 60 -4.43 6.16 -14.13
CA TYR A 60 -3.27 5.72 -14.93
C TYR A 60 -3.53 4.38 -15.65
N ASP A 61 -4.79 4.04 -15.89
CA ASP A 61 -5.22 2.78 -16.50
C ASP A 61 -4.74 1.52 -15.74
N LYS A 62 -4.39 1.67 -14.45
CA LYS A 62 -3.98 0.56 -13.60
C LYS A 62 -5.16 0.08 -12.78
N ILE A 63 -5.65 -1.13 -13.11
CA ILE A 63 -6.80 -1.72 -12.44
C ILE A 63 -6.36 -2.38 -11.12
N ALA A 64 -7.02 -2.00 -10.04
CA ALA A 64 -6.87 -2.64 -8.74
C ALA A 64 -8.26 -3.01 -8.18
N ASN A 65 -8.36 -4.15 -7.52
CA ASN A 65 -9.59 -4.59 -6.86
C ASN A 65 -9.53 -4.21 -5.37
N CYS A 66 -10.51 -3.48 -4.89
CA CYS A 66 -10.63 -3.09 -3.49
C CYS A 66 -11.93 -3.64 -2.92
N PHE A 67 -11.83 -4.45 -1.88
CA PHE A 67 -12.97 -5.12 -1.26
C PHE A 67 -13.26 -4.51 0.11
N ASN A 68 -14.55 -4.29 0.41
CA ASN A 68 -14.99 -3.68 1.65
C ASN A 68 -15.12 -4.68 2.80
N ILE A 69 -15.59 -5.88 2.50
CA ILE A 69 -15.88 -6.88 3.52
C ILE A 69 -14.83 -7.99 3.55
N LEU A 70 -14.59 -8.48 4.73
CA LEU A 70 -13.55 -9.44 5.01
C LEU A 70 -13.68 -10.76 4.24
N PRO A 71 -14.85 -11.39 4.16
CA PRO A 71 -15.03 -12.63 3.38
C PRO A 71 -14.67 -12.47 1.90
N GLU A 72 -14.91 -11.31 1.31
CA GLU A 72 -14.53 -11.03 -0.08
C GLU A 72 -13.01 -10.91 -0.22
N GLN A 73 -12.35 -10.24 0.72
CA GLN A 73 -10.89 -10.14 0.75
C GLN A 73 -10.25 -11.51 0.90
N GLU A 74 -10.73 -12.34 1.82
CA GLU A 74 -10.26 -13.71 2.03
C GLU A 74 -10.42 -14.56 0.77
N ASN A 75 -11.62 -14.56 0.19
CA ASN A 75 -11.91 -15.32 -1.02
C ASN A 75 -11.00 -14.90 -2.19
N PHE A 76 -10.81 -13.60 -2.36
CA PHE A 76 -9.90 -13.08 -3.38
C PHE A 76 -8.46 -13.56 -3.16
N ILE A 77 -7.92 -13.41 -1.95
CA ILE A 77 -6.55 -13.82 -1.61
C ILE A 77 -6.35 -15.32 -1.82
N GLN A 78 -7.34 -16.15 -1.47
CA GLN A 78 -7.26 -17.60 -1.64
C GLN A 78 -7.25 -18.05 -3.10
N GLN A 79 -7.89 -17.29 -3.98
CA GLN A 79 -7.98 -17.58 -5.40
C GLN A 79 -6.79 -17.05 -6.21
N CYS A 80 -6.02 -16.12 -5.64
CA CYS A 80 -4.89 -15.50 -6.31
C CYS A 80 -3.66 -16.40 -6.38
N GLY A 81 -2.93 -16.28 -7.48
CA GLY A 81 -1.63 -16.91 -7.70
C GLY A 81 -0.47 -15.91 -7.72
N SER A 82 0.69 -16.39 -8.12
CA SER A 82 1.95 -15.62 -8.13
C SER A 82 1.97 -14.42 -9.09
N GLU A 83 1.00 -14.31 -9.98
CA GLU A 83 0.80 -13.19 -10.90
C GLU A 83 0.09 -12.00 -10.23
N THR A 84 -0.33 -12.15 -8.98
CA THR A 84 -1.12 -11.15 -8.25
C THR A 84 -0.28 -10.47 -7.17
N LEU A 85 -0.42 -9.15 -7.07
CA LEU A 85 0.07 -8.31 -5.98
C LEU A 85 -1.08 -8.02 -5.02
N ILE A 86 -0.93 -8.42 -3.76
CA ILE A 86 -1.86 -8.03 -2.70
C ILE A 86 -1.20 -6.95 -1.85
N ILE A 87 -1.83 -5.81 -1.75
CA ILE A 87 -1.40 -4.69 -0.92
C ILE A 87 -2.34 -4.59 0.27
N VAL A 88 -1.82 -4.89 1.44
CA VAL A 88 -2.54 -4.76 2.71
C VAL A 88 -2.22 -3.40 3.31
N ILE A 89 -3.25 -2.61 3.60
CA ILE A 89 -3.13 -1.32 4.30
C ILE A 89 -3.69 -1.52 5.71
N SER A 90 -2.81 -1.48 6.72
CA SER A 90 -3.19 -1.76 8.10
C SER A 90 -2.34 -0.98 9.09
N SER A 91 -2.94 -0.07 9.87
CA SER A 91 -2.20 0.73 10.87
C SER A 91 -1.48 -0.14 11.89
N SER A 92 -2.09 -1.22 12.35
CA SER A 92 -1.50 -2.16 13.32
C SER A 92 -0.53 -3.16 12.68
N GLY A 93 -0.68 -3.43 11.38
CA GLY A 93 0.05 -4.49 10.66
C GLY A 93 -0.42 -5.91 10.97
N ARG A 94 -1.49 -6.07 11.76
CA ARG A 94 -1.98 -7.38 12.22
C ARG A 94 -3.08 -8.00 11.33
N TYR A 95 -3.17 -7.57 10.08
CA TYR A 95 -4.23 -8.00 9.18
C TYR A 95 -4.37 -9.53 9.08
N PHE A 96 -3.26 -10.26 8.98
CA PHE A 96 -3.26 -11.72 8.86
C PHE A 96 -3.21 -12.47 10.20
N GLU A 97 -3.03 -11.79 11.33
CA GLU A 97 -3.07 -12.46 12.63
C GLU A 97 -4.45 -13.07 12.90
N ASP A 98 -5.49 -12.38 12.46
CA ASP A 98 -6.87 -12.84 12.57
C ASP A 98 -7.26 -13.88 11.49
N PHE A 99 -6.39 -14.10 10.47
CA PHE A 99 -6.63 -14.92 9.27
C PHE A 99 -5.62 -16.03 9.04
N GLN A 100 -4.74 -16.32 9.98
CA GLN A 100 -3.68 -17.34 9.82
C GLN A 100 -4.21 -18.73 9.41
N SER A 101 -5.45 -19.06 9.76
CA SER A 101 -6.07 -20.34 9.42
C SER A 101 -6.48 -20.48 7.95
N TYR A 102 -6.56 -19.37 7.21
CA TYR A 102 -7.12 -19.35 5.84
C TYR A 102 -6.08 -19.12 4.75
N PHE A 103 -4.89 -18.64 5.09
CA PHE A 103 -3.86 -18.35 4.11
C PHE A 103 -2.64 -19.26 4.28
N ASP A 104 -2.46 -20.16 3.32
CA ASP A 104 -1.27 -21.01 3.24
C ASP A 104 -0.13 -20.30 2.50
N TYR A 105 0.73 -19.62 3.25
CA TYR A 105 1.91 -18.92 2.71
C TYR A 105 3.07 -19.85 2.36
N THR A 106 2.92 -21.15 2.56
CA THR A 106 3.91 -22.14 2.08
C THR A 106 3.65 -22.56 0.64
N LYS A 107 2.47 -22.22 0.09
CA LYS A 107 2.12 -22.45 -1.30
C LYS A 107 3.12 -21.80 -2.25
N GLN A 108 3.70 -22.56 -3.18
CA GLN A 108 4.65 -22.04 -4.15
C GLN A 108 4.03 -21.01 -5.10
N ASN A 109 2.74 -21.16 -5.42
CA ASN A 109 1.99 -20.27 -6.30
C ASN A 109 1.07 -19.33 -5.50
N ARG A 110 1.62 -18.61 -4.52
CA ARG A 110 0.88 -17.62 -3.74
C ARG A 110 1.09 -16.19 -4.29
N PRO A 111 0.16 -15.26 -4.05
CA PRO A 111 0.35 -13.87 -4.41
C PRO A 111 1.55 -13.24 -3.68
N TYR A 112 2.11 -12.19 -4.27
CA TYR A 112 3.11 -11.36 -3.63
C TYR A 112 2.43 -10.41 -2.64
N LEU A 113 2.83 -10.47 -1.38
CA LEU A 113 2.17 -9.74 -0.29
C LEU A 113 2.99 -8.52 0.14
N VAL A 114 2.36 -7.36 0.06
CA VAL A 114 2.91 -6.09 0.55
C VAL A 114 2.08 -5.60 1.71
N LEU A 115 2.75 -5.13 2.76
CA LEU A 115 2.11 -4.43 3.87
C LEU A 115 2.51 -2.96 3.88
N VAL A 116 1.53 -2.08 3.98
CA VAL A 116 1.69 -0.66 4.32
C VAL A 116 1.15 -0.45 5.73
N THR A 117 2.01 -0.02 6.65
CA THR A 117 1.64 0.07 8.08
C THR A 117 2.30 1.24 8.78
N ASN A 118 1.70 1.71 9.88
CA ASN A 118 2.33 2.65 10.81
C ASN A 118 3.00 1.96 12.00
N ASN A 119 2.91 0.64 12.12
CA ASN A 119 3.47 -0.07 13.27
C ASN A 119 4.99 -0.19 13.18
N GLN A 120 5.69 0.77 13.78
CA GLN A 120 7.16 0.78 13.86
C GLN A 120 7.75 -0.36 14.70
N ARG A 121 6.93 -1.04 15.50
CA ARG A 121 7.35 -2.16 16.34
C ARG A 121 7.05 -3.52 15.71
N LEU A 122 6.54 -3.52 14.48
CA LEU A 122 6.27 -4.75 13.77
C LEU A 122 7.59 -5.50 13.56
N LYS A 123 7.73 -6.65 14.20
CA LYS A 123 8.80 -7.58 13.88
C LYS A 123 8.50 -8.14 12.49
N ALA A 124 9.54 -8.26 11.65
CA ALA A 124 9.39 -8.87 10.33
C ALA A 124 8.62 -10.19 10.47
N SER A 125 7.37 -10.18 10.11
CA SER A 125 6.46 -11.29 10.31
C SER A 125 6.01 -11.81 8.97
N ARG A 126 6.06 -13.12 8.82
CA ARG A 126 5.31 -13.76 7.74
C ARG A 126 3.83 -13.32 7.84
N PRO A 127 3.11 -13.18 6.76
CA PRO A 127 3.43 -13.72 5.42
C PRO A 127 3.98 -12.70 4.40
N TYR A 128 4.31 -11.47 4.80
CA TYR A 128 4.62 -10.40 3.86
C TYR A 128 5.98 -10.56 3.19
N ASP A 129 6.02 -10.35 1.86
CA ASP A 129 7.23 -10.32 1.06
C ASP A 129 7.93 -8.95 1.16
N LYS A 130 7.13 -7.89 1.32
CA LYS A 130 7.63 -6.53 1.50
C LYS A 130 6.79 -5.77 2.50
N ILE A 131 7.45 -4.97 3.34
CA ILE A 131 6.77 -4.12 4.34
C ILE A 131 7.26 -2.68 4.17
N PHE A 132 6.30 -1.75 4.09
CA PHE A 132 6.52 -0.32 4.11
C PHE A 132 6.00 0.23 5.44
N ILE A 133 6.92 0.65 6.33
CA ILE A 133 6.58 1.19 7.65
C ILE A 133 6.55 2.70 7.56
N ILE A 134 5.35 3.27 7.47
CA ILE A 134 5.14 4.70 7.29
C ILE A 134 5.22 5.40 8.65
N PRO A 135 6.15 6.34 8.85
CA PRO A 135 6.24 7.08 10.09
C PRO A 135 4.95 7.83 10.39
N SER A 136 4.50 7.76 11.62
CA SER A 136 3.40 8.57 12.13
C SER A 136 3.70 8.96 13.58
N ASP A 137 3.20 10.11 13.99
CA ASP A 137 3.11 10.41 15.42
C ASP A 137 2.12 9.40 16.02
N ASN A 138 2.48 8.67 17.03
CA ASN A 138 1.68 7.59 17.65
C ASN A 138 0.24 7.98 18.04
N ASN A 139 -0.33 8.97 17.38
CA ASN A 139 -1.68 9.48 17.56
C ASN A 139 -2.60 8.77 16.54
N THR A 140 -3.61 8.10 17.05
CA THR A 140 -4.61 7.34 16.27
C THR A 140 -5.28 8.19 15.17
N ALA A 141 -5.38 9.51 15.35
CA ALA A 141 -5.98 10.41 14.36
C ALA A 141 -5.04 10.76 13.19
N SER A 142 -3.72 10.70 13.37
CA SER A 142 -2.74 11.04 12.34
C SER A 142 -2.27 9.84 11.51
N GLN A 143 -2.47 8.63 12.01
CA GLN A 143 -2.05 7.39 11.35
C GLN A 143 -2.67 7.21 9.94
N PRO A 144 -4.00 7.37 9.76
CA PRO A 144 -4.60 7.26 8.43
C PRO A 144 -4.07 8.31 7.45
N MET A 145 -3.84 9.54 7.91
CA MET A 145 -3.33 10.63 7.08
C MET A 145 -1.95 10.34 6.51
N SER A 146 -1.04 9.79 7.30
CA SER A 146 0.31 9.47 6.83
C SER A 146 0.31 8.39 5.75
N MET A 147 -0.51 7.35 5.92
CA MET A 147 -0.66 6.31 4.91
C MET A 147 -1.32 6.84 3.63
N GLN A 148 -2.33 7.73 3.76
CA GLN A 148 -2.97 8.37 2.62
C GLN A 148 -1.97 9.21 1.80
N ILE A 149 -1.17 10.02 2.48
CA ILE A 149 -0.13 10.83 1.80
C ILE A 149 0.89 9.93 1.11
N PHE A 150 1.31 8.86 1.78
CA PHE A 150 2.25 7.91 1.18
C PHE A 150 1.68 7.26 -0.09
N THR A 151 0.44 6.77 -0.06
CA THR A 151 -0.20 6.20 -1.26
C THR A 151 -0.34 7.20 -2.39
N ASN A 152 -0.68 8.46 -2.10
CA ASN A 152 -0.73 9.54 -3.09
C ASN A 152 0.66 9.81 -3.72
N LEU A 153 1.72 9.84 -2.91
CA LEU A 153 3.09 10.00 -3.43
C LEU A 153 3.50 8.82 -4.32
N VAL A 154 3.11 7.59 -3.93
CA VAL A 154 3.35 6.40 -4.75
C VAL A 154 2.66 6.52 -6.11
N THR A 155 1.39 6.93 -6.16
CA THR A 155 0.67 7.08 -7.44
C THR A 155 1.23 8.20 -8.31
N MET A 156 1.65 9.31 -7.72
CA MET A 156 2.33 10.38 -8.44
C MET A 156 3.65 9.90 -9.07
N HIS A 157 4.46 9.17 -8.29
CA HIS A 157 5.72 8.61 -8.76
C HIS A 157 5.50 7.53 -9.84
N PHE A 158 4.52 6.66 -9.65
CA PHE A 158 4.10 5.65 -10.63
C PHE A 158 3.72 6.31 -11.97
N GLY A 159 2.89 7.37 -11.92
CA GLY A 159 2.52 8.14 -13.12
C GLY A 159 3.71 8.80 -13.82
N LYS A 160 4.71 9.27 -13.06
CA LYS A 160 5.97 9.78 -13.62
C LYS A 160 6.72 8.66 -14.37
N MET A 161 6.90 7.49 -13.76
CA MET A 161 7.58 6.35 -14.39
C MET A 161 6.86 5.87 -15.67
N LEU A 162 5.52 5.90 -15.69
CA LEU A 162 4.77 5.54 -16.91
C LEU A 162 5.02 6.51 -18.05
N ARG A 163 5.07 7.82 -17.78
CA ARG A 163 5.37 8.84 -18.80
C ARG A 163 6.77 8.66 -19.37
N GLU A 164 7.78 8.51 -18.51
CA GLU A 164 9.17 8.30 -18.92
C GLU A 164 9.32 7.03 -19.77
N LYS A 165 8.62 5.95 -19.43
CA LYS A 165 8.61 4.71 -20.21
C LYS A 165 8.01 4.93 -21.61
N ASN A 166 6.90 5.69 -21.70
CA ASN A 166 6.24 5.96 -22.99
C ASN A 166 7.07 6.89 -23.88
N GLU A 167 7.72 7.89 -23.30
CA GLU A 167 8.63 8.80 -24.04
C GLU A 167 9.81 8.05 -24.65
N ASN A 168 10.41 7.11 -23.91
CA ASN A 168 11.52 6.30 -24.40
C ASN A 168 11.11 5.39 -25.56
N ILE A 169 9.88 4.84 -25.56
CA ILE A 169 9.36 4.02 -26.66
C ILE A 169 9.18 4.85 -27.95
N LEU A 170 8.79 6.12 -27.81
CA LEU A 170 8.58 7.02 -28.96
C LEU A 170 9.91 7.55 -29.57
N THR A 171 11.00 7.53 -28.81
CA THR A 171 12.31 7.98 -29.29
C THR A 171 13.15 6.89 -29.92
N ASP A 172 12.87 5.62 -29.63
CA ASP A 172 13.60 4.46 -30.15
C ASP A 172 12.93 3.81 -31.38
N GLY A 173 11.83 4.36 -31.88
CA GLY A 173 11.08 3.91 -33.08
C GLY A 173 11.17 4.92 -34.22
#